data_4a191a2672038c48fe57a1e4d2b2dc51
#
_entry.id   4a191a2672038c48fe57a1e4d2b2dc51
#
_cell.length_a   1.000
_cell.length_b   1.000
_cell.length_c   1.000
_cell.angle_alpha   90.00
_cell.angle_beta   90.00
_cell.angle_gamma   90.00
#
_symmetry.space_group_name_H-M   'P 1'
#
loop_
_entity.id
_entity.type
_entity.pdbx_description
1 polymer ?
#
loop_
_entity_poly.entity_id
_entity_poly.type
_entity_poly.pdbx_seq_one_letter_code
_entity_poly.pdbx_strand_id
1 'polypeptide(L)'
;GDPACFSEKLLPVPKAAMPFVPSVQSSTYRPALRDRPDTIRIAIAATTMKLNPDFVETLARIRREAGKPVEFHFFMGVARGLVYLEARDLLCRYLPDAAIHPIMPYAEYMARIEACDLYLNPFPFGNTNGIVDVTALCLVGVCKTGPEVLEHIDEALFTRIDLPDWLVAKSKDDYVQAAKRLITDDALRISLRRELLKSDAVKVLYRG
;
A
#
# COMPACT_ATOMS: atom_id res chain seq x y z
N GLY A 1 -5.85 -13.35 -15.29
CA GLY A 1 -5.99 -13.37 -16.77
C GLY A 1 -6.50 -14.71 -17.26
N ASP A 2 -7.15 -14.73 -18.41
CA ASP A 2 -7.64 -15.97 -18.99
C ASP A 2 -6.46 -16.81 -19.51
N PRO A 3 -6.26 -18.07 -19.02
CA PRO A 3 -5.21 -18.95 -19.52
C PRO A 3 -5.29 -19.20 -21.04
N ALA A 4 -6.47 -19.09 -21.63
CA ALA A 4 -6.68 -19.26 -23.07
C ALA A 4 -6.00 -18.18 -23.93
N CYS A 5 -5.59 -17.06 -23.34
CA CYS A 5 -4.84 -16.00 -24.04
C CYS A 5 -3.36 -16.34 -24.27
N PHE A 6 -2.86 -17.44 -23.70
CA PHE A 6 -1.46 -17.85 -23.81
C PHE A 6 -1.32 -19.06 -24.68
N SER A 7 -0.38 -19.05 -25.62
CA SER A 7 -0.02 -20.23 -26.45
C SER A 7 0.91 -21.17 -25.69
N GLU A 8 1.58 -20.69 -24.64
CA GLU A 8 2.53 -21.43 -23.84
C GLU A 8 1.83 -22.17 -22.69
N LYS A 9 2.45 -23.28 -22.27
CA LYS A 9 2.02 -23.98 -21.07
C LYS A 9 2.28 -23.12 -19.82
N LEU A 10 1.22 -22.72 -19.13
CA LEU A 10 1.34 -22.01 -17.86
C LEU A 10 1.82 -22.98 -16.77
N LEU A 11 2.92 -22.64 -16.12
CA LEU A 11 3.44 -23.36 -14.96
C LEU A 11 3.09 -22.58 -13.70
N PRO A 12 2.39 -23.19 -12.72
CA PRO A 12 2.11 -22.53 -11.47
C PRO A 12 3.42 -22.26 -10.71
N VAL A 13 3.60 -21.02 -10.29
CA VAL A 13 4.74 -20.62 -9.47
C VAL A 13 4.43 -20.91 -8.00
N PRO A 14 5.32 -21.58 -7.24
CA PRO A 14 5.11 -21.81 -5.82
C PRO A 14 4.90 -20.49 -5.04
N LYS A 15 4.13 -20.53 -3.96
CA LYS A 15 3.85 -19.33 -3.13
C LYS A 15 5.11 -18.57 -2.68
N ALA A 16 6.24 -19.27 -2.54
CA ALA A 16 7.52 -18.73 -2.11
C ALA A 16 8.46 -18.34 -3.28
N ALA A 17 8.02 -18.42 -4.53
CA ALA A 17 8.90 -18.28 -5.69
C ALA A 17 9.36 -16.85 -6.02
N MET A 18 8.89 -15.84 -5.31
CA MET A 18 9.36 -14.45 -5.45
C MET A 18 9.98 -13.98 -4.12
N PRO A 19 11.18 -14.44 -3.77
CA PRO A 19 11.87 -13.92 -2.59
C PRO A 19 12.33 -12.49 -2.85
N PHE A 20 12.14 -11.63 -1.86
CA PHE A 20 12.70 -10.29 -1.87
C PHE A 20 14.04 -10.29 -1.14
N VAL A 21 14.93 -9.40 -1.55
CA VAL A 21 16.20 -9.20 -0.85
C VAL A 21 16.02 -8.07 0.17
N PRO A 22 16.34 -8.30 1.46
CA PRO A 22 16.26 -7.22 2.44
C PRO A 22 17.19 -6.07 2.03
N SER A 23 16.69 -4.84 2.11
CA SER A 23 17.59 -3.70 2.00
C SER A 23 18.52 -3.68 3.21
N VAL A 24 19.78 -3.25 3.02
CA VAL A 24 20.81 -3.22 4.07
C VAL A 24 20.35 -2.43 5.32
N GLN A 25 19.32 -1.58 5.17
CA GLN A 25 18.82 -0.71 6.22
C GLN A 25 17.55 -1.26 6.92
N SER A 26 16.96 -2.36 6.44
CA SER A 26 15.65 -2.85 6.93
C SER A 26 15.72 -3.65 8.24
N SER A 27 16.90 -3.92 8.79
CA SER A 27 17.08 -4.90 9.87
C SER A 27 16.73 -4.41 11.28
N THR A 28 16.33 -3.15 11.48
CA THR A 28 16.23 -2.55 12.82
C THR A 28 14.98 -1.71 13.07
N TYR A 29 14.00 -1.68 12.16
CA TYR A 29 12.79 -0.89 12.38
C TYR A 29 11.93 -1.50 13.49
N ARG A 30 11.65 -0.68 14.51
CA ARG A 30 10.65 -0.97 15.54
C ARG A 30 9.56 0.10 15.41
N PRO A 31 8.49 -0.19 14.66
CA PRO A 31 7.47 0.81 14.35
C PRO A 31 6.80 1.33 15.62
N ALA A 32 6.76 2.65 15.75
CA ALA A 32 5.97 3.30 16.77
C ALA A 32 4.49 3.23 16.37
N LEU A 33 3.68 2.53 17.16
CA LEU A 33 2.24 2.43 16.92
C LEU A 33 1.54 3.64 17.55
N ARG A 34 0.82 4.41 16.73
CA ARG A 34 -0.06 5.48 17.19
C ARG A 34 -1.42 4.88 17.55
N ASP A 35 -1.74 4.80 18.83
CA ASP A 35 -2.90 4.06 19.32
C ASP A 35 -4.24 4.66 18.87
N ARG A 36 -4.44 5.97 19.05
CA ARG A 36 -5.70 6.67 18.72
C ARG A 36 -5.42 8.06 18.19
N PRO A 37 -4.88 8.17 16.97
CA PRO A 37 -4.62 9.47 16.38
C PRO A 37 -5.93 10.18 16.00
N ASP A 38 -5.99 11.51 16.20
CA ASP A 38 -7.13 12.33 15.76
C ASP A 38 -7.21 12.39 14.24
N THR A 39 -6.06 12.42 13.57
CA THR A 39 -5.94 12.36 12.11
C THR A 39 -5.18 11.10 11.70
N ILE A 40 -5.77 10.33 10.80
CA ILE A 40 -5.16 9.12 10.23
C ILE A 40 -4.25 9.51 9.06
N ARG A 41 -2.97 9.15 9.16
CA ARG A 41 -2.00 9.33 8.09
C ARG A 41 -1.94 8.08 7.21
N ILE A 42 -2.14 8.27 5.93
CA ILE A 42 -2.25 7.20 4.94
C ILE A 42 -1.08 7.30 3.97
N ALA A 43 -0.22 6.28 3.95
CA ALA A 43 0.89 6.19 3.01
C ALA A 43 0.42 5.68 1.64
N ILE A 44 0.88 6.32 0.57
CA ILE A 44 0.70 5.88 -0.82
C ILE A 44 2.09 5.91 -1.47
N ALA A 45 2.75 4.76 -1.47
CA ALA A 45 4.05 4.58 -2.09
C ALA A 45 3.88 4.13 -3.55
N ALA A 46 3.68 5.08 -4.45
CA ALA A 46 3.37 4.78 -5.86
C ALA A 46 4.13 5.71 -6.81
N THR A 47 4.67 5.15 -7.89
CA THR A 47 5.20 5.97 -8.99
C THR A 47 4.05 6.73 -9.68
N THR A 48 4.38 7.83 -10.35
CA THR A 48 3.37 8.68 -11.02
C THR A 48 2.49 7.92 -12.01
N MET A 49 3.03 6.91 -12.71
CA MET A 49 2.28 6.07 -13.66
C MET A 49 1.15 5.26 -13.02
N LYS A 50 1.20 5.04 -11.71
CA LYS A 50 0.18 4.29 -10.95
C LYS A 50 -0.93 5.19 -10.41
N LEU A 51 -0.75 6.51 -10.47
CA LEU A 51 -1.70 7.52 -9.99
C LEU A 51 -2.72 7.86 -11.09
N ASN A 52 -3.53 6.89 -11.47
CA ASN A 52 -4.57 7.06 -12.47
C ASN A 52 -5.83 7.72 -11.88
N PRO A 53 -6.72 8.30 -12.71
CA PRO A 53 -7.93 8.99 -12.26
C PRO A 53 -8.82 8.15 -11.34
N ASP A 54 -9.07 6.90 -11.70
CA ASP A 54 -9.91 5.97 -10.93
C ASP A 54 -9.41 5.77 -9.49
N PHE A 55 -8.10 5.65 -9.32
CA PHE A 55 -7.49 5.52 -8.00
C PHE A 55 -7.58 6.82 -7.21
N VAL A 56 -7.23 7.95 -7.84
CA VAL A 56 -7.27 9.27 -7.17
C VAL A 56 -8.70 9.65 -6.76
N GLU A 57 -9.70 9.40 -7.61
CA GLU A 57 -11.12 9.61 -7.28
C GLU A 57 -11.59 8.71 -6.13
N THR A 58 -11.09 7.46 -6.08
CA THR A 58 -11.37 6.55 -4.97
C THR A 58 -10.79 7.07 -3.65
N LEU A 59 -9.58 7.63 -3.67
CA LEU A 59 -9.00 8.28 -2.48
C LEU A 59 -9.80 9.52 -2.05
N ALA A 60 -10.25 10.34 -3.00
CA ALA A 60 -11.12 11.48 -2.71
C ALA A 60 -12.47 11.04 -2.10
N ARG A 61 -13.01 9.91 -2.56
CA ARG A 61 -14.20 9.29 -1.97
C ARG A 61 -13.93 8.82 -0.54
N ILE A 62 -12.81 8.12 -0.29
CA ILE A 62 -12.41 7.71 1.07
C ILE A 62 -12.32 8.94 1.98
N ARG A 63 -11.69 10.03 1.55
CA ARG A 63 -11.60 11.26 2.33
C ARG A 63 -12.97 11.80 2.75
N ARG A 64 -13.94 11.81 1.83
CA ARG A 64 -15.31 12.30 2.12
C ARG A 64 -16.09 11.39 3.05
N GLU A 65 -15.86 10.07 2.96
CA GLU A 65 -16.66 9.05 3.65
C GLU A 65 -15.99 8.49 4.91
N ALA A 66 -14.76 8.86 5.20
CA ALA A 66 -13.95 8.24 6.25
C ALA A 66 -14.50 8.38 7.67
N GLY A 67 -15.34 9.38 7.95
CA GLY A 67 -15.89 9.63 9.30
C GLY A 67 -14.85 10.10 10.34
N LYS A 68 -13.59 10.21 9.95
CA LYS A 68 -12.44 10.69 10.74
C LYS A 68 -11.50 11.47 9.81
N PRO A 69 -10.81 12.52 10.29
CA PRO A 69 -9.83 13.24 9.49
C PRO A 69 -8.74 12.31 8.94
N VAL A 70 -8.41 12.46 7.65
CA VAL A 70 -7.37 11.70 6.97
C VAL A 70 -6.39 12.63 6.28
N GLU A 71 -5.11 12.27 6.30
CA GLU A 71 -4.02 12.96 5.62
C GLU A 71 -3.32 11.95 4.70
N PHE A 72 -3.31 12.21 3.39
CA PHE A 72 -2.65 11.36 2.41
C PHE A 72 -1.20 11.80 2.21
N HIS A 73 -0.28 10.85 2.30
CA HIS A 73 1.15 11.05 2.07
C HIS A 73 1.57 10.29 0.82
N PHE A 74 1.83 11.01 -0.27
CA PHE A 74 2.27 10.42 -1.53
C PHE A 74 3.79 10.40 -1.64
N PHE A 75 4.33 9.21 -1.90
CA PHE A 75 5.74 8.95 -2.14
C PHE A 75 5.91 8.50 -3.60
N MET A 76 6.15 9.46 -4.49
CA MET A 76 6.11 9.25 -5.95
C MET A 76 7.39 8.66 -6.55
N GLY A 77 8.26 8.07 -5.72
CA GLY A 77 9.47 7.39 -6.16
C GLY A 77 10.45 8.33 -6.86
N VAL A 78 10.81 7.97 -8.10
CA VAL A 78 11.85 8.69 -8.88
C VAL A 78 11.32 9.89 -9.68
N ALA A 79 10.06 10.29 -9.51
CA ALA A 79 9.47 11.40 -10.25
C ALA A 79 10.20 12.72 -9.96
N ARG A 80 10.59 13.41 -11.02
CA ARG A 80 11.33 14.68 -10.97
C ARG A 80 10.83 15.65 -12.05
N GLY A 81 11.18 16.93 -11.88
CA GLY A 81 10.90 17.97 -12.88
C GLY A 81 9.42 18.07 -13.21
N LEU A 82 9.10 18.17 -14.50
CA LEU A 82 7.74 18.41 -14.98
C LEU A 82 6.77 17.28 -14.59
N VAL A 83 7.20 16.02 -14.67
CA VAL A 83 6.38 14.86 -14.30
C VAL A 83 5.95 14.92 -12.82
N TYR A 84 6.86 15.34 -11.94
CA TYR A 84 6.52 15.55 -10.53
C TYR A 84 5.51 16.69 -10.36
N LEU A 85 5.72 17.81 -11.03
CA LEU A 85 4.84 18.98 -10.94
C LEU A 85 3.43 18.67 -11.44
N GLU A 86 3.30 18.03 -12.60
CA GLU A 86 2.01 17.62 -13.17
C GLU A 86 1.26 16.64 -12.26
N ALA A 87 1.94 15.62 -11.73
CA ALA A 87 1.35 14.68 -10.80
C ALA A 87 0.90 15.36 -9.51
N ARG A 88 1.73 16.26 -8.97
CA ARG A 88 1.37 17.08 -7.80
C ARG A 88 0.13 17.93 -8.07
N ASP A 89 0.10 18.62 -9.17
CA ASP A 89 -1.02 19.50 -9.52
C ASP A 89 -2.31 18.72 -9.76
N LEU A 90 -2.23 17.51 -10.35
CA LEU A 90 -3.35 16.59 -10.46
C LEU A 90 -3.85 16.16 -9.07
N LEU A 91 -2.96 15.70 -8.20
CA LEU A 91 -3.32 15.26 -6.86
C LEU A 91 -3.95 16.38 -6.03
N CYS A 92 -3.40 17.59 -6.07
CA CYS A 92 -3.93 18.74 -5.34
C CYS A 92 -5.36 19.14 -5.76
N ARG A 93 -5.78 18.85 -7.01
CA ARG A 93 -7.18 19.10 -7.44
C ARG A 93 -8.18 18.20 -6.74
N TYR A 94 -7.83 16.95 -6.47
CA TYR A 94 -8.71 15.97 -5.81
C TYR A 94 -8.50 15.90 -4.30
N LEU A 95 -7.27 16.16 -3.86
CA LEU A 95 -6.80 15.99 -2.49
C LEU A 95 -5.95 17.22 -2.10
N PRO A 96 -6.56 18.39 -1.87
CA PRO A 96 -5.83 19.66 -1.69
C PRO A 96 -4.92 19.66 -0.46
N ASP A 97 -5.22 18.85 0.56
CA ASP A 97 -4.43 18.77 1.80
C ASP A 97 -3.42 17.60 1.78
N ALA A 98 -3.20 16.96 0.63
CA ALA A 98 -2.27 15.84 0.54
C ALA A 98 -0.81 16.29 0.68
N ALA A 99 -0.05 15.58 1.49
CA ALA A 99 1.40 15.75 1.59
C ALA A 99 2.09 15.00 0.44
N ILE A 100 2.67 15.72 -0.50
CA ILE A 100 3.33 15.15 -1.68
C ILE A 100 4.84 15.25 -1.51
N HIS A 101 5.46 14.10 -1.30
CA HIS A 101 6.87 14.02 -0.99
C HIS A 101 7.71 13.89 -2.27
N PRO A 102 8.73 14.75 -2.44
CA PRO A 102 9.71 14.60 -3.51
C PRO A 102 10.57 13.36 -3.29
N ILE A 103 11.38 13.01 -4.30
CA ILE A 103 12.39 11.96 -4.13
C ILE A 103 13.32 12.29 -2.96
N MET A 104 13.61 11.29 -2.16
CA MET A 104 14.44 11.41 -0.96
C MET A 104 15.29 10.15 -0.77
N PRO A 105 16.33 10.19 0.09
CA PRO A 105 17.09 8.99 0.48
C PRO A 105 16.17 7.93 1.09
N TYR A 106 16.49 6.65 0.86
CA TYR A 106 15.66 5.52 1.31
C TYR A 106 15.39 5.54 2.82
N ALA A 107 16.37 5.88 3.65
CA ALA A 107 16.20 5.97 5.09
C ALA A 107 15.14 7.04 5.49
N GLU A 108 15.15 8.18 4.81
CA GLU A 108 14.16 9.24 5.04
C GLU A 108 12.76 8.82 4.57
N TYR A 109 12.67 8.15 3.41
CA TYR A 109 11.44 7.56 2.88
C TYR A 109 10.83 6.59 3.90
N MET A 110 11.61 5.66 4.44
CA MET A 110 11.14 4.70 5.43
C MET A 110 10.68 5.38 6.73
N ALA A 111 11.42 6.38 7.21
CA ALA A 111 11.03 7.13 8.41
C ALA A 111 9.71 7.91 8.23
N ARG A 112 9.46 8.45 7.04
CA ARG A 112 8.20 9.15 6.73
C ARG A 112 7.02 8.18 6.61
N ILE A 113 7.22 7.01 6.01
CA ILE A 113 6.19 5.97 5.95
C ILE A 113 5.90 5.41 7.36
N GLU A 114 6.92 5.22 8.19
CA GLU A 114 6.76 4.77 9.58
C GLU A 114 5.84 5.69 10.39
N ALA A 115 5.86 6.99 10.10
CA ALA A 115 4.98 7.97 10.73
C ALA A 115 3.52 7.87 10.29
N CYS A 116 3.19 7.01 9.31
CA CYS A 116 1.82 6.77 8.85
C CYS A 116 1.15 5.65 9.67
N ASP A 117 -0.18 5.60 9.60
CA ASP A 117 -1.01 4.66 10.38
C ASP A 117 -1.43 3.44 9.57
N LEU A 118 -1.62 3.62 8.27
CA LEU A 118 -1.96 2.58 7.30
C LEU A 118 -1.44 2.95 5.91
N TYR A 119 -1.54 2.01 4.96
CA TYR A 119 -1.22 2.30 3.56
C TYR A 119 -2.32 1.87 2.61
N LEU A 120 -2.38 2.51 1.44
CA LEU A 120 -3.31 2.17 0.37
C LEU A 120 -2.53 1.93 -0.93
N ASN A 121 -2.69 0.73 -1.49
CA ASN A 121 -2.04 0.38 -2.74
C ASN A 121 -2.80 0.92 -3.95
N PRO A 122 -2.09 1.45 -4.96
CA PRO A 122 -2.71 1.84 -6.22
C PRO A 122 -3.27 0.63 -6.95
N PHE A 123 -4.24 0.87 -7.82
CA PHE A 123 -4.81 -0.14 -8.72
C PHE A 123 -5.08 0.51 -10.09
N PRO A 124 -5.19 -0.29 -11.19
CA PRO A 124 -5.09 -1.75 -11.27
C PRO A 124 -3.67 -2.28 -11.08
N PHE A 125 -2.65 -1.46 -11.29
CA PHE A 125 -1.26 -1.85 -11.13
C PHE A 125 -0.79 -1.60 -9.69
N GLY A 126 -0.62 -2.68 -8.93
CA GLY A 126 -0.27 -2.64 -7.51
C GLY A 126 1.15 -2.18 -7.19
N ASN A 127 1.59 -2.39 -5.96
CA ASN A 127 2.80 -1.75 -5.42
C ASN A 127 3.98 -2.70 -5.14
N THR A 128 3.85 -3.98 -5.29
CA THR A 128 4.92 -5.01 -5.16
C THR A 128 6.04 -4.70 -4.14
N ASN A 129 7.10 -3.96 -4.53
CA ASN A 129 8.22 -3.60 -3.65
C ASN A 129 7.80 -2.73 -2.46
N GLY A 130 6.88 -1.81 -2.67
CA GLY A 130 6.37 -0.97 -1.58
C GLY A 130 5.61 -1.77 -0.52
N ILE A 131 5.04 -2.94 -0.86
CA ILE A 131 4.43 -3.86 0.13
C ILE A 131 5.50 -4.42 1.07
N VAL A 132 6.69 -4.73 0.55
CA VAL A 132 7.81 -5.19 1.38
C VAL A 132 8.23 -4.11 2.36
N ASP A 133 8.36 -2.86 1.90
CA ASP A 133 8.73 -1.72 2.73
C ASP A 133 7.70 -1.49 3.85
N VAL A 134 6.41 -1.42 3.52
CA VAL A 134 5.36 -1.19 4.52
C VAL A 134 5.18 -2.38 5.46
N THR A 135 5.43 -3.61 4.99
CA THR A 135 5.43 -4.81 5.84
C THR A 135 6.59 -4.78 6.85
N ALA A 136 7.78 -4.33 6.43
CA ALA A 136 8.91 -4.14 7.34
C ALA A 136 8.61 -3.13 8.46
N LEU A 137 7.72 -2.17 8.21
CA LEU A 137 7.22 -1.19 9.18
C LEU A 137 5.93 -1.64 9.88
N CYS A 138 5.51 -2.88 9.68
CA CYS A 138 4.26 -3.45 10.22
C CYS A 138 3.04 -2.55 9.95
N LEU A 139 3.02 -1.85 8.82
CA LEU A 139 1.83 -1.13 8.36
C LEU A 139 0.84 -2.11 7.75
N VAL A 140 -0.43 -1.95 8.11
CA VAL A 140 -1.55 -2.65 7.49
C VAL A 140 -2.14 -1.75 6.39
N GLY A 141 -2.67 -2.35 5.34
CA GLY A 141 -3.28 -1.59 4.25
C GLY A 141 -4.26 -2.37 3.42
N VAL A 142 -4.70 -1.77 2.33
CA VAL A 142 -5.67 -2.35 1.40
C VAL A 142 -5.05 -2.42 0.01
N CYS A 143 -5.24 -3.55 -0.67
CA CYS A 143 -5.01 -3.67 -2.10
C CYS A 143 -6.31 -4.01 -2.83
N LYS A 144 -6.33 -3.84 -4.15
CA LYS A 144 -7.45 -4.27 -4.99
C LYS A 144 -6.96 -5.32 -5.99
N THR A 145 -7.66 -6.44 -6.04
CA THR A 145 -7.48 -7.47 -7.08
C THR A 145 -8.46 -7.26 -8.24
N GLY A 146 -8.23 -7.95 -9.36
CA GLY A 146 -9.06 -7.86 -10.55
C GLY A 146 -8.77 -9.01 -11.53
N PRO A 147 -9.29 -8.97 -12.77
CA PRO A 147 -9.17 -10.07 -13.72
C PRO A 147 -7.79 -10.21 -14.35
N GLU A 148 -6.97 -9.15 -14.34
CA GLU A 148 -5.70 -9.14 -15.03
C GLU A 148 -4.55 -9.68 -14.16
N VAL A 149 -3.55 -10.31 -14.79
CA VAL A 149 -2.39 -10.90 -14.08
C VAL A 149 -1.68 -9.89 -13.17
N LEU A 150 -1.53 -8.65 -13.64
CA LEU A 150 -0.87 -7.58 -12.87
C LEU A 150 -1.64 -7.18 -11.59
N GLU A 151 -2.94 -7.44 -11.54
CA GLU A 151 -3.79 -7.13 -10.39
C GLU A 151 -3.69 -8.16 -9.26
N HIS A 152 -3.14 -9.35 -9.53
CA HIS A 152 -2.99 -10.44 -8.55
C HIS A 152 -1.69 -10.38 -7.73
N ILE A 153 -0.73 -9.54 -8.09
CA ILE A 153 0.58 -9.50 -7.43
C ILE A 153 0.44 -9.09 -5.97
N ASP A 154 -0.30 -8.02 -5.72
CA ASP A 154 -0.49 -7.49 -4.36
C ASP A 154 -1.33 -8.46 -3.50
N GLU A 155 -2.37 -9.08 -4.09
CA GLU A 155 -3.16 -10.14 -3.46
C GLU A 155 -2.27 -11.32 -3.03
N ALA A 156 -1.38 -11.78 -3.91
CA ALA A 156 -0.46 -12.87 -3.62
C ALA A 156 0.48 -12.54 -2.44
N LEU A 157 0.96 -11.29 -2.35
CA LEU A 157 1.80 -10.83 -1.26
C LEU A 157 1.02 -10.72 0.06
N PHE A 158 -0.21 -10.20 0.03
CA PHE A 158 -1.10 -10.12 1.20
C PHE A 158 -1.41 -11.51 1.75
N THR A 159 -1.77 -12.45 0.87
CA THR A 159 -2.00 -13.85 1.23
C THR A 159 -0.75 -14.50 1.83
N ARG A 160 0.43 -14.19 1.28
CA ARG A 160 1.70 -14.76 1.74
C ARG A 160 2.08 -14.33 3.16
N ILE A 161 1.72 -13.11 3.57
CA ILE A 161 1.94 -12.59 4.93
C ILE A 161 0.73 -12.78 5.84
N ASP A 162 -0.22 -13.59 5.43
CA ASP A 162 -1.41 -13.98 6.21
C ASP A 162 -2.29 -12.79 6.65
N LEU A 163 -2.41 -11.80 5.77
CA LEU A 163 -3.35 -10.71 6.00
C LEU A 163 -4.80 -11.16 5.76
N PRO A 164 -5.78 -10.63 6.53
CA PRO A 164 -7.18 -10.98 6.34
C PRO A 164 -7.70 -10.72 4.91
N ASP A 165 -8.46 -11.64 4.35
CA ASP A 165 -8.98 -11.59 2.96
C ASP A 165 -9.74 -10.31 2.63
N TRP A 166 -10.43 -9.70 3.60
CA TRP A 166 -11.18 -8.47 3.39
C TRP A 166 -10.30 -7.23 3.09
N LEU A 167 -8.96 -7.34 3.28
CA LEU A 167 -7.98 -6.31 2.89
C LEU A 167 -7.62 -6.41 1.40
N VAL A 168 -8.05 -7.48 0.72
CA VAL A 168 -7.94 -7.68 -0.72
C VAL A 168 -9.30 -7.37 -1.35
N ALA A 169 -9.50 -6.14 -1.74
CA ALA A 169 -10.77 -5.65 -2.30
C ALA A 169 -11.00 -6.21 -3.71
N LYS A 170 -12.22 -6.64 -4.01
CA LYS A 170 -12.64 -7.14 -5.33
C LYS A 170 -13.29 -6.06 -6.19
N SER A 171 -13.75 -4.98 -5.55
CA SER A 171 -14.35 -3.82 -6.19
C SER A 171 -13.83 -2.52 -5.60
N LYS A 172 -14.11 -1.37 -6.26
CA LYS A 172 -13.80 -0.05 -5.68
C LYS A 172 -14.61 0.19 -4.38
N ASP A 173 -15.82 -0.33 -4.30
CA ASP A 173 -16.64 -0.22 -3.10
C ASP A 173 -16.05 -1.00 -1.94
N ASP A 174 -15.62 -2.25 -2.14
CA ASP A 174 -14.92 -3.03 -1.12
C ASP A 174 -13.65 -2.32 -0.66
N TYR A 175 -12.89 -1.72 -1.60
CA TYR A 175 -11.69 -0.98 -1.28
C TYR A 175 -11.97 0.21 -0.36
N VAL A 176 -13.01 1.00 -0.68
CA VAL A 176 -13.46 2.11 0.16
C VAL A 176 -13.91 1.62 1.54
N GLN A 177 -14.70 0.55 1.62
CA GLN A 177 -15.18 0.02 2.90
C GLN A 177 -14.04 -0.55 3.74
N ALA A 178 -13.09 -1.27 3.15
CA ALA A 178 -11.91 -1.77 3.85
C ALA A 178 -11.05 -0.62 4.40
N ALA A 179 -10.79 0.41 3.59
CA ALA A 179 -10.07 1.60 4.02
C ALA A 179 -10.79 2.32 5.18
N LYS A 180 -12.11 2.54 5.06
CA LYS A 180 -12.92 3.16 6.13
C LYS A 180 -12.86 2.37 7.42
N ARG A 181 -12.93 1.05 7.35
CA ARG A 181 -12.83 0.18 8.53
C ARG A 181 -11.48 0.35 9.23
N LEU A 182 -10.37 0.38 8.49
CA LEU A 182 -9.05 0.64 9.06
C LEU A 182 -8.91 2.07 9.63
N ILE A 183 -9.58 3.06 9.04
CA ILE A 183 -9.55 4.45 9.49
C ILE A 183 -10.33 4.63 10.80
N THR A 184 -11.51 4.02 10.92
CA THR A 184 -12.43 4.27 12.03
C THR A 184 -12.22 3.34 13.22
N ASP A 185 -11.74 2.12 12.99
CA ASP A 185 -11.50 1.14 14.05
C ASP A 185 -10.01 1.10 14.44
N ASP A 186 -9.64 1.97 15.39
CA ASP A 186 -8.27 2.05 15.91
C ASP A 186 -7.82 0.73 16.53
N ALA A 187 -8.72 0.03 17.25
CA ALA A 187 -8.38 -1.24 17.92
C ALA A 187 -8.06 -2.34 16.91
N LEU A 188 -8.86 -2.46 15.86
CA LEU A 188 -8.64 -3.40 14.77
C LEU A 188 -7.32 -3.09 14.05
N ARG A 189 -7.09 -1.82 13.66
CA ARG A 189 -5.87 -1.41 12.96
C ARG A 189 -4.63 -1.75 13.79
N ILE A 190 -4.63 -1.43 15.07
CA ILE A 190 -3.51 -1.72 15.98
C ILE A 190 -3.33 -3.23 16.19
N SER A 191 -4.41 -4.01 16.32
CA SER A 191 -4.34 -5.47 16.43
C SER A 191 -3.63 -6.07 15.24
N LEU A 192 -4.03 -5.72 14.01
CA LEU A 192 -3.42 -6.21 12.77
C LEU A 192 -1.94 -5.84 12.68
N ARG A 193 -1.57 -4.61 13.04
CA ARG A 193 -0.16 -4.18 13.07
C ARG A 193 0.66 -4.96 14.09
N ARG A 194 0.09 -5.26 15.26
CA ARG A 194 0.75 -6.10 16.28
C ARG A 194 0.93 -7.55 15.83
N GLU A 195 -0.01 -8.07 15.05
CA GLU A 195 0.10 -9.41 14.47
C GLU A 195 1.24 -9.48 13.45
N LEU A 196 1.34 -8.50 12.53
CA LEU A 196 2.47 -8.38 11.60
C LEU A 196 3.83 -8.30 12.33
N LEU A 197 3.88 -7.57 13.44
CA LEU A 197 5.09 -7.45 14.26
C LEU A 197 5.45 -8.77 14.94
N LYS A 198 4.46 -9.49 15.51
CA LYS A 198 4.68 -10.78 16.19
C LYS A 198 5.12 -11.88 15.24
N SER A 199 4.52 -11.93 14.05
CA SER A 199 4.84 -12.95 13.03
C SER A 199 6.14 -12.66 12.30
N ASP A 200 6.74 -11.46 12.49
CA ASP A 200 7.88 -11.01 11.69
C ASP A 200 7.60 -11.17 10.18
N ALA A 201 6.42 -10.70 9.78
CA ALA A 201 5.82 -10.96 8.48
C ALA A 201 6.75 -10.64 7.30
N VAL A 202 7.62 -9.63 7.44
CA VAL A 202 8.58 -9.28 6.39
C VAL A 202 9.58 -10.41 6.09
N LYS A 203 9.95 -11.21 7.09
CA LYS A 203 10.85 -12.36 6.86
C LYS A 203 10.22 -13.43 5.97
N VAL A 204 8.89 -13.53 5.96
CA VAL A 204 8.18 -14.46 5.07
C VAL A 204 8.38 -14.04 3.61
N LEU A 205 8.46 -12.74 3.35
CA LEU A 205 8.72 -12.21 1.99
C LEU A 205 10.17 -12.41 1.53
N TYR A 206 11.13 -12.52 2.46
CA TYR A 206 12.54 -12.75 2.15
C TYR A 206 12.91 -14.21 1.92
N ARG A 207 12.06 -15.14 2.33
CA ARG A 207 12.29 -16.58 2.17
C ARG A 207 11.72 -17.03 0.82
N GLY A 208 12.55 -17.67 0.00
CA GLY A 208 12.17 -18.35 -1.24
C GLY A 208 11.91 -19.82 -1.03
#